data_5815b769e991e6175a96344d8d331bd4
#
_entry.id   5815b769e991e6175a96344d8d331bd4
#
_cell.length_a   1.000
_cell.length_b   1.000
_cell.length_c   1.000
_cell.angle_alpha   90.00
_cell.angle_beta   90.00
_cell.angle_gamma   90.00
#
_symmetry.space_group_name_H-M   'P 1'
#
loop_
_entity.id
_entity.type
_entity.pdbx_description
1 polymer ?
#
loop_
_entity_poly.entity_id
_entity_poly.type
_entity_poly.pdbx_seq_one_letter_code
_entity_poly.pdbx_strand_id
1 'polypeptide(L)'
;MPLEGNNAVNSGRLIFSLGLFFIALGQALGQAERHEFSRPLMGMAFRIVVYAKAKPLAKRASDAAFDRVAVLNKIMSDYDPSSELSKLSDLAGSGKAARISDDLYRVLDAGQALATNSAGAFDVTAGAATQLWRRARRLKRMPPEYVIENARKASGYRALKLDEDAKTAELTKPGVRLDLGGIAKGYALDEALKVLHKHGLRQALVSAGGDIAAGDAPSGKPGWKIALLGLKEDAAAEFIWVSNGAVATSGDLFQVLELDGKRHSHIVDPRTARAITEQRLVHVLAPTAMQADSLATAISVLGHKDGMRLVSGGKKLGARVAYRDALGQVKEVSNPTFHAWPRAAMNGSR
;
A
#
# COMPACT_ATOMS: atom_id res chain seq x y z
N MET A 1 -100.16 50.00 -12.34
CA MET A 1 -100.11 49.11 -11.15
C MET A 1 -98.95 48.19 -11.34
N PRO A 2 -98.23 47.94 -10.31
CA PRO A 2 -96.77 48.06 -10.24
C PRO A 2 -96.07 46.69 -10.32
N LEU A 3 -94.77 46.68 -10.41
CA LEU A 3 -93.83 46.08 -9.46
C LEU A 3 -92.51 45.84 -10.12
N GLU A 4 -91.60 46.62 -9.74
CA GLU A 4 -90.36 46.26 -9.09
C GLU A 4 -89.61 45.07 -9.67
N GLY A 5 -88.49 45.38 -10.28
CA GLY A 5 -87.48 44.46 -10.65
C GLY A 5 -86.13 44.86 -10.00
N ASN A 6 -85.64 43.97 -9.21
CA ASN A 6 -84.46 44.09 -8.45
C ASN A 6 -83.21 43.86 -9.30
N ASN A 7 -82.39 44.90 -9.42
CA ASN A 7 -81.03 44.77 -9.94
C ASN A 7 -80.07 44.11 -8.93
N ALA A 8 -79.63 42.93 -9.19
CA ALA A 8 -78.57 42.28 -8.48
C ALA A 8 -77.24 42.49 -9.25
N VAL A 9 -76.41 43.38 -8.69
CA VAL A 9 -75.05 43.63 -9.17
C VAL A 9 -74.20 42.39 -8.81
N ASN A 10 -73.80 41.67 -9.83
CA ASN A 10 -72.95 40.50 -9.68
C ASN A 10 -71.49 40.98 -9.70
N SER A 11 -70.89 41.21 -8.52
CA SER A 11 -69.48 41.53 -8.32
C SER A 11 -68.66 40.26 -8.54
N GLY A 12 -68.18 40.13 -9.78
CA GLY A 12 -67.20 39.10 -10.13
C GLY A 12 -65.87 39.29 -9.36
N ARG A 13 -65.66 38.51 -8.34
CA ARG A 13 -64.34 38.36 -7.68
C ARG A 13 -63.42 37.63 -8.66
N LEU A 14 -62.51 38.41 -9.30
CA LEU A 14 -61.32 37.85 -9.93
C LEU A 14 -60.43 37.24 -8.85
N ILE A 15 -60.48 35.92 -8.74
CA ILE A 15 -59.51 35.17 -7.96
C ILE A 15 -58.24 35.06 -8.83
N PHE A 16 -57.27 35.94 -8.57
CA PHE A 16 -55.91 35.77 -9.06
C PHE A 16 -55.31 34.55 -8.40
N SER A 17 -55.36 33.39 -9.08
CA SER A 17 -54.61 32.19 -8.73
C SER A 17 -53.12 32.49 -8.95
N LEU A 18 -52.42 32.92 -7.88
CA LEU A 18 -50.98 32.97 -7.86
C LEU A 18 -50.47 31.51 -7.86
N GLY A 19 -50.30 30.95 -9.06
CA GLY A 19 -49.60 29.70 -9.25
C GLY A 19 -48.14 29.91 -8.80
N LEU A 20 -47.84 29.46 -7.57
CA LEU A 20 -46.46 29.26 -7.16
C LEU A 20 -45.87 28.21 -8.10
N PHE A 21 -45.18 28.63 -9.12
CA PHE A 21 -44.23 27.84 -9.86
C PHE A 21 -43.05 27.57 -8.91
N PHE A 22 -43.16 26.53 -8.12
CA PHE A 22 -42.03 25.83 -7.53
C PHE A 22 -41.26 25.25 -8.71
N ILE A 23 -40.31 26.02 -9.26
CA ILE A 23 -39.21 25.49 -10.06
C ILE A 23 -38.44 24.61 -9.06
N ALA A 24 -38.81 23.35 -8.99
CA ALA A 24 -37.94 22.33 -8.45
C ALA A 24 -36.67 22.32 -9.33
N LEU A 25 -35.67 23.16 -8.96
CA LEU A 25 -34.31 22.93 -9.37
C LEU A 25 -33.89 21.61 -8.71
N GLY A 26 -34.40 20.52 -9.23
CA GLY A 26 -33.78 19.22 -9.09
C GLY A 26 -32.43 19.35 -9.74
N GLN A 27 -31.42 19.80 -8.98
CA GLN A 27 -30.05 19.51 -9.35
C GLN A 27 -30.05 17.98 -9.53
N ALA A 28 -30.01 17.55 -10.77
CA ALA A 28 -29.63 16.20 -11.11
C ALA A 28 -28.25 16.04 -10.48
N LEU A 29 -28.22 15.49 -9.27
CA LEU A 29 -27.01 15.14 -8.58
C LEU A 29 -26.37 14.06 -9.44
N GLY A 30 -25.54 14.49 -10.41
CA GLY A 30 -24.89 13.60 -11.37
C GLY A 30 -24.29 12.44 -10.61
N GLN A 31 -24.54 11.25 -11.10
CA GLN A 31 -23.99 10.02 -10.53
C GLN A 31 -22.45 10.16 -10.55
N ALA A 32 -21.78 9.77 -9.47
CA ALA A 32 -20.33 9.86 -9.42
C ALA A 32 -19.72 8.97 -10.50
N GLU A 33 -18.89 9.55 -11.36
CA GLU A 33 -18.20 8.87 -12.45
C GLU A 33 -16.83 8.37 -12.00
N ARG A 34 -16.37 7.28 -12.63
CA ARG A 34 -15.05 6.73 -12.41
C ARG A 34 -13.99 7.54 -13.14
N HIS A 35 -13.04 8.07 -12.40
CA HIS A 35 -11.86 8.75 -12.92
C HIS A 35 -10.59 8.01 -12.52
N GLU A 36 -9.59 8.07 -13.40
CA GLU A 36 -8.31 7.40 -13.20
C GLU A 36 -7.15 8.31 -13.55
N PHE A 37 -6.12 8.31 -12.69
CA PHE A 37 -4.91 9.11 -12.82
C PHE A 37 -3.69 8.27 -12.48
N SER A 38 -2.55 8.59 -13.09
CA SER A 38 -1.28 7.90 -12.82
C SER A 38 -0.14 8.90 -12.82
N ARG A 39 0.86 8.67 -11.93
CA ARG A 39 2.09 9.44 -11.86
C ARG A 39 3.25 8.52 -11.47
N PRO A 40 4.44 8.64 -12.10
CA PRO A 40 5.64 7.90 -11.68
C PRO A 40 6.18 8.50 -10.38
N LEU A 41 6.20 7.72 -9.29
CA LEU A 41 6.68 8.09 -7.96
C LEU A 41 7.33 6.87 -7.30
N MET A 42 8.32 7.08 -6.41
CA MET A 42 9.02 6.00 -5.70
C MET A 42 9.54 4.88 -6.63
N GLY A 43 9.95 5.23 -7.86
CA GLY A 43 10.47 4.29 -8.85
C GLY A 43 9.43 3.41 -9.56
N MET A 44 8.13 3.70 -9.42
CA MET A 44 7.03 2.95 -10.03
C MET A 44 5.83 3.83 -10.39
N ALA A 45 4.87 3.27 -11.15
CA ALA A 45 3.62 3.97 -11.44
C ALA A 45 2.69 3.89 -10.22
N PHE A 46 2.40 5.03 -9.60
CA PHE A 46 1.28 5.21 -8.67
C PHE A 46 0.03 5.50 -9.47
N ARG A 47 -1.04 4.78 -9.17
CA ARG A 47 -2.32 4.88 -9.85
C ARG A 47 -3.42 5.16 -8.83
N ILE A 48 -4.28 6.13 -9.14
CA ILE A 48 -5.44 6.51 -8.34
C ILE A 48 -6.70 6.30 -9.17
N VAL A 49 -7.66 5.59 -8.62
CA VAL A 49 -9.01 5.45 -9.15
C VAL A 49 -9.97 6.04 -8.14
N VAL A 50 -10.80 7.01 -8.56
CA VAL A 50 -11.79 7.66 -7.70
C VAL A 50 -13.14 7.76 -8.40
N TYR A 51 -14.22 7.75 -7.62
CA TYR A 51 -15.54 8.13 -8.08
C TYR A 51 -15.86 9.54 -7.61
N ALA A 52 -16.16 10.44 -8.53
CA ALA A 52 -16.45 11.86 -8.26
C ALA A 52 -17.53 12.39 -9.22
N LYS A 53 -18.31 13.37 -8.76
CA LYS A 53 -19.33 14.03 -9.58
C LYS A 53 -18.76 14.90 -10.71
N ALA A 54 -17.51 15.35 -10.55
CA ALA A 54 -16.86 16.23 -11.52
C ALA A 54 -15.37 15.90 -11.65
N LYS A 55 -14.90 15.76 -12.90
CA LYS A 55 -13.49 15.48 -13.21
C LYS A 55 -12.50 16.50 -12.62
N PRO A 56 -12.79 17.83 -12.60
CA PRO A 56 -11.88 18.78 -11.96
C PRO A 56 -11.67 18.55 -10.47
N LEU A 57 -12.70 18.12 -9.74
CA LEU A 57 -12.57 17.72 -8.32
C LEU A 57 -11.70 16.49 -8.18
N ALA A 58 -11.98 15.43 -8.96
CA ALA A 58 -11.19 14.20 -8.98
C ALA A 58 -9.71 14.49 -9.27
N LYS A 59 -9.44 15.35 -10.27
CA LYS A 59 -8.07 15.73 -10.64
C LYS A 59 -7.34 16.45 -9.51
N ARG A 60 -7.94 17.51 -8.94
CA ARG A 60 -7.32 18.27 -7.83
C ARG A 60 -7.00 17.38 -6.63
N ALA A 61 -7.93 16.52 -6.23
CA ALA A 61 -7.72 15.60 -5.10
C ALA A 61 -6.62 14.56 -5.41
N SER A 62 -6.59 14.04 -6.62
CA SER A 62 -5.55 13.09 -7.05
C SER A 62 -4.18 13.74 -7.14
N ASP A 63 -4.10 14.98 -7.65
CA ASP A 63 -2.85 15.75 -7.67
C ASP A 63 -2.32 15.96 -6.24
N ALA A 64 -3.16 16.40 -5.30
CA ALA A 64 -2.79 16.55 -3.90
C ALA A 64 -2.32 15.22 -3.25
N ALA A 65 -2.95 14.10 -3.59
CA ALA A 65 -2.53 12.78 -3.13
C ALA A 65 -1.16 12.38 -3.70
N PHE A 66 -0.91 12.61 -4.99
CA PHE A 66 0.40 12.38 -5.60
C PHE A 66 1.49 13.30 -5.02
N ASP A 67 1.17 14.56 -4.73
CA ASP A 67 2.11 15.50 -4.12
C ASP A 67 2.49 15.04 -2.69
N ARG A 68 1.53 14.49 -1.93
CA ARG A 68 1.82 13.84 -0.64
C ARG A 68 2.80 12.67 -0.80
N VAL A 69 2.59 11.79 -1.77
CA VAL A 69 3.53 10.70 -2.07
C VAL A 69 4.91 11.24 -2.47
N ALA A 70 4.97 12.32 -3.25
CA ALA A 70 6.24 12.94 -3.62
C ALA A 70 7.01 13.49 -2.40
N VAL A 71 6.31 14.06 -1.41
CA VAL A 71 6.91 14.47 -0.13
C VAL A 71 7.49 13.25 0.60
N LEU A 72 6.72 12.17 0.71
CA LEU A 72 7.18 10.93 1.36
C LEU A 72 8.39 10.31 0.65
N ASN A 73 8.43 10.38 -0.69
CA ASN A 73 9.58 9.91 -1.43
C ASN A 73 10.87 10.68 -1.08
N LYS A 74 10.79 12.01 -0.88
CA LYS A 74 11.94 12.83 -0.43
C LYS A 74 12.38 12.50 0.99
N ILE A 75 11.46 12.07 1.85
CA ILE A 75 11.77 11.69 3.23
C ILE A 75 12.42 10.30 3.27
N MET A 76 11.87 9.31 2.54
CA MET A 76 12.10 7.88 2.75
C MET A 76 12.97 7.20 1.68
N SER A 77 13.44 7.92 0.66
CA SER A 77 14.27 7.33 -0.40
C SER A 77 15.65 6.98 0.11
N ASP A 78 16.08 5.73 -0.09
CA ASP A 78 17.45 5.27 0.13
C ASP A 78 18.33 5.43 -1.13
N TYR A 79 17.75 5.93 -2.23
CA TYR A 79 18.47 6.27 -3.48
C TYR A 79 18.90 7.74 -3.55
N ASP A 80 18.21 8.62 -2.82
CA ASP A 80 18.48 10.05 -2.79
C ASP A 80 19.34 10.37 -1.55
N PRO A 81 20.63 10.76 -1.74
CA PRO A 81 21.50 11.11 -0.62
C PRO A 81 21.02 12.35 0.16
N SER A 82 20.15 13.18 -0.44
CA SER A 82 19.58 14.35 0.23
C SER A 82 18.35 14.02 1.07
N SER A 83 17.83 12.81 0.99
CA SER A 83 16.67 12.37 1.77
C SER A 83 16.93 12.38 3.27
N GLU A 84 15.88 12.49 4.05
CA GLU A 84 15.99 12.41 5.52
C GLU A 84 16.50 11.03 5.96
N LEU A 85 16.04 9.95 5.33
CA LEU A 85 16.48 8.58 5.58
C LEU A 85 17.99 8.40 5.33
N SER A 86 18.50 8.94 4.21
CA SER A 86 19.92 8.85 3.88
C SER A 86 20.79 9.63 4.85
N LYS A 87 20.37 10.85 5.21
CA LYS A 87 21.07 11.68 6.21
C LYS A 87 21.11 11.01 7.58
N LEU A 88 20.01 10.36 8.00
CA LEU A 88 20.02 9.57 9.23
C LEU A 88 20.99 8.39 9.14
N SER A 89 21.00 7.69 8.00
CA SER A 89 21.95 6.60 7.76
C SER A 89 23.43 7.04 7.80
N ASP A 90 23.72 8.27 7.38
CA ASP A 90 25.10 8.81 7.42
C ASP A 90 25.60 9.10 8.84
N LEU A 91 24.71 9.19 9.82
CA LEU A 91 25.05 9.34 11.25
C LEU A 91 25.31 8.00 11.96
N ALA A 92 25.22 6.86 11.25
CA ALA A 92 25.39 5.54 11.85
C ALA A 92 26.72 5.37 12.57
N GLY A 93 26.68 4.98 13.85
CA GLY A 93 27.85 4.79 14.71
C GLY A 93 28.51 6.08 15.22
N SER A 94 27.93 7.25 14.97
CA SER A 94 28.47 8.53 15.47
C SER A 94 28.10 8.85 16.91
N GLY A 95 27.17 8.08 17.53
CA GLY A 95 26.61 8.36 18.85
C GLY A 95 25.63 9.55 18.87
N LYS A 96 25.21 10.05 17.70
CA LYS A 96 24.30 11.19 17.58
C LYS A 96 22.89 10.72 17.28
N ALA A 97 21.93 11.09 18.12
CA ALA A 97 20.51 11.03 17.81
C ALA A 97 20.12 12.23 16.95
N ALA A 98 19.38 12.00 15.88
CA ALA A 98 18.86 13.03 14.99
C ALA A 98 17.36 13.17 15.15
N ARG A 99 16.84 14.40 15.19
CA ARG A 99 15.41 14.66 15.10
C ARG A 99 14.94 14.31 13.70
N ILE A 100 13.81 13.58 13.63
CA ILE A 100 13.22 13.12 12.38
C ILE A 100 11.76 13.55 12.28
N SER A 101 11.24 13.58 11.04
CA SER A 101 9.84 13.88 10.77
C SER A 101 8.92 12.83 11.38
N ASP A 102 7.68 13.22 11.67
CA ASP A 102 6.65 12.31 12.17
C ASP A 102 6.39 11.15 11.19
N ASP A 103 6.50 11.41 9.89
CA ASP A 103 6.36 10.39 8.86
C ASP A 103 7.45 9.32 8.95
N LEU A 104 8.70 9.74 9.04
CA LEU A 104 9.84 8.82 9.15
C LEU A 104 9.78 8.06 10.47
N TYR A 105 9.50 8.77 11.58
CA TYR A 105 9.34 8.14 12.89
C TYR A 105 8.31 7.02 12.86
N ARG A 106 7.11 7.30 12.34
CA ARG A 106 6.00 6.32 12.27
C ARG A 106 6.37 5.06 11.49
N VAL A 107 7.07 5.22 10.38
CA VAL A 107 7.49 4.08 9.55
C VAL A 107 8.61 3.29 10.22
N LEU A 108 9.58 3.96 10.85
CA LEU A 108 10.66 3.31 11.59
C LEU A 108 10.13 2.57 12.82
N ASP A 109 9.19 3.14 13.56
CA ASP A 109 8.56 2.53 14.73
C ASP A 109 7.79 1.25 14.34
N ALA A 110 6.94 1.34 13.31
CA ALA A 110 6.23 0.18 12.78
C ALA A 110 7.20 -0.92 12.27
N GLY A 111 8.29 -0.50 11.61
CA GLY A 111 9.36 -1.40 11.17
C GLY A 111 10.05 -2.10 12.35
N GLN A 112 10.31 -1.38 13.44
CA GLN A 112 10.96 -1.90 14.64
C GLN A 112 10.06 -2.89 15.39
N ALA A 113 8.77 -2.59 15.49
CA ALA A 113 7.79 -3.51 16.06
C ALA A 113 7.72 -4.83 15.25
N LEU A 114 7.67 -4.74 13.93
CA LEU A 114 7.67 -5.93 13.06
C LEU A 114 9.01 -6.67 13.10
N ALA A 115 10.14 -5.97 13.18
CA ALA A 115 11.45 -6.58 13.35
C ALA A 115 11.53 -7.45 14.61
N THR A 116 11.00 -6.93 15.71
CA THR A 116 10.91 -7.68 16.98
C THR A 116 10.01 -8.92 16.83
N ASN A 117 8.81 -8.76 16.27
CA ASN A 117 7.83 -9.83 16.11
C ASN A 117 8.27 -10.91 15.11
N SER A 118 9.09 -10.55 14.12
CA SER A 118 9.62 -11.47 13.11
C SER A 118 11.01 -12.02 13.44
N ALA A 119 11.54 -11.75 14.65
CA ALA A 119 12.90 -12.09 15.05
C ALA A 119 13.96 -11.63 14.02
N GLY A 120 13.80 -10.41 13.49
CA GLY A 120 14.71 -9.80 12.53
C GLY A 120 14.54 -10.26 11.08
N ALA A 121 13.52 -11.04 10.75
CA ALA A 121 13.25 -11.40 9.35
C ALA A 121 12.73 -10.21 8.53
N PHE A 122 12.10 -9.25 9.18
CA PHE A 122 11.90 -7.89 8.68
C PHE A 122 12.83 -6.96 9.44
N ASP A 123 13.62 -6.13 8.74
CA ASP A 123 14.56 -5.23 9.40
C ASP A 123 14.87 -4.03 8.49
N VAL A 124 14.45 -2.86 8.93
CA VAL A 124 14.71 -1.60 8.20
C VAL A 124 16.18 -1.19 8.20
N THR A 125 17.03 -1.81 9.03
CA THR A 125 18.48 -1.56 9.07
C THR A 125 19.27 -2.42 8.09
N ALA A 126 18.60 -3.21 7.25
CA ALA A 126 19.24 -4.12 6.29
C ALA A 126 19.71 -3.44 5.00
N GLY A 127 19.75 -2.10 4.96
CA GLY A 127 20.09 -1.35 3.75
C GLY A 127 21.45 -1.69 3.14
N ALA A 128 22.46 -2.01 3.95
CA ALA A 128 23.76 -2.46 3.44
C ALA A 128 23.61 -3.77 2.62
N ALA A 129 22.81 -4.71 3.10
CA ALA A 129 22.57 -5.98 2.41
C ALA A 129 21.71 -5.79 1.15
N THR A 130 20.63 -5.00 1.21
CA THR A 130 19.80 -4.75 0.03
C THR A 130 20.54 -4.00 -1.07
N GLN A 131 21.36 -3.01 -0.74
CA GLN A 131 22.23 -2.30 -1.69
C GLN A 131 23.26 -3.24 -2.34
N LEU A 132 23.85 -4.16 -1.55
CA LEU A 132 24.76 -5.18 -2.06
C LEU A 132 24.08 -6.03 -3.14
N TRP A 133 22.89 -6.56 -2.88
CA TRP A 133 22.18 -7.41 -3.83
C TRP A 133 21.60 -6.62 -5.01
N ARG A 134 21.22 -5.36 -4.86
CA ARG A 134 20.91 -4.45 -5.99
C ARG A 134 22.10 -4.28 -6.92
N ARG A 135 23.32 -4.08 -6.35
CA ARG A 135 24.56 -4.01 -7.13
C ARG A 135 24.88 -5.33 -7.83
N ALA A 136 24.74 -6.46 -7.13
CA ALA A 136 24.94 -7.80 -7.69
C ALA A 136 24.06 -8.06 -8.91
N ARG A 137 22.77 -7.72 -8.83
CA ARG A 137 21.82 -7.83 -9.97
C ARG A 137 22.26 -6.95 -11.15
N ARG A 138 22.62 -5.70 -10.89
CA ARG A 138 23.07 -4.79 -11.96
C ARG A 138 24.33 -5.28 -12.65
N LEU A 139 25.27 -5.83 -11.90
CA LEU A 139 26.55 -6.33 -12.42
C LEU A 139 26.49 -7.79 -12.89
N LYS A 140 25.37 -8.48 -12.68
CA LYS A 140 25.19 -9.91 -12.93
C LYS A 140 26.35 -10.75 -12.35
N ARG A 141 26.76 -10.43 -11.12
CA ARG A 141 27.88 -11.06 -10.44
C ARG A 141 27.58 -11.30 -8.98
N MET A 142 27.95 -12.49 -8.47
CA MET A 142 27.83 -12.82 -7.04
C MET A 142 28.74 -11.92 -6.20
N PRO A 143 28.24 -11.41 -5.07
CA PRO A 143 29.07 -10.73 -4.10
C PRO A 143 30.04 -11.74 -3.45
N PRO A 144 31.31 -11.34 -3.20
CA PRO A 144 32.21 -12.15 -2.41
C PRO A 144 31.69 -12.37 -1.00
N GLU A 145 32.01 -13.53 -0.40
CA GLU A 145 31.51 -13.91 0.92
C GLU A 145 31.82 -12.89 2.02
N TYR A 146 33.06 -12.35 2.01
CA TYR A 146 33.46 -11.32 2.99
C TYR A 146 32.62 -10.04 2.89
N VAL A 147 32.13 -9.69 1.70
CA VAL A 147 31.26 -8.50 1.50
C VAL A 147 29.85 -8.79 2.05
N ILE A 148 29.33 -9.99 1.85
CA ILE A 148 28.05 -10.42 2.44
C ILE A 148 28.13 -10.38 3.97
N GLU A 149 29.23 -10.92 4.54
CA GLU A 149 29.44 -10.92 5.99
C GLU A 149 29.59 -9.49 6.56
N ASN A 150 30.27 -8.58 5.84
CA ASN A 150 30.34 -7.17 6.23
C ASN A 150 28.95 -6.50 6.21
N ALA A 151 28.13 -6.78 5.19
CA ALA A 151 26.77 -6.28 5.13
C ALA A 151 25.90 -6.84 6.26
N ARG A 152 26.07 -8.12 6.61
CA ARG A 152 25.42 -8.75 7.76
C ARG A 152 25.81 -8.06 9.07
N LYS A 153 27.11 -7.83 9.28
CA LYS A 153 27.61 -7.11 10.46
C LYS A 153 27.09 -5.68 10.54
N ALA A 154 26.86 -5.02 9.42
CA ALA A 154 26.31 -3.67 9.32
C ALA A 154 24.77 -3.62 9.39
N SER A 155 24.10 -4.70 9.74
CA SER A 155 22.64 -4.81 9.90
C SER A 155 22.29 -5.21 11.33
N GLY A 156 21.02 -5.10 11.69
CA GLY A 156 20.48 -5.57 12.96
C GLY A 156 19.57 -4.54 13.63
N TYR A 157 18.28 -4.81 13.66
CA TYR A 157 17.23 -3.89 14.13
C TYR A 157 17.48 -3.29 15.53
N ARG A 158 18.21 -4.00 16.40
CA ARG A 158 18.57 -3.48 17.73
C ARG A 158 19.55 -2.29 17.68
N ALA A 159 20.18 -2.04 16.51
CA ALA A 159 21.03 -0.87 16.32
C ALA A 159 20.24 0.43 16.09
N LEU A 160 18.96 0.34 15.79
CA LEU A 160 18.07 1.50 15.70
C LEU A 160 17.42 1.74 17.07
N LYS A 161 17.63 2.93 17.61
CA LYS A 161 16.94 3.44 18.81
C LYS A 161 16.03 4.58 18.42
N LEU A 162 14.81 4.56 18.92
CA LEU A 162 13.80 5.58 18.70
C LEU A 162 13.40 6.19 20.04
N ASP A 163 13.21 7.51 20.07
CA ASP A 163 12.64 8.25 21.20
C ASP A 163 11.34 8.90 20.71
N GLU A 164 10.22 8.50 21.32
CA GLU A 164 8.90 8.95 20.93
C GLU A 164 8.63 10.41 21.30
N ASP A 165 9.07 10.84 22.47
CA ASP A 165 8.82 12.18 22.98
C ASP A 165 9.65 13.23 22.23
N ALA A 166 10.93 12.95 22.02
CA ALA A 166 11.83 13.83 21.30
C ALA A 166 11.72 13.71 19.76
N LYS A 167 11.03 12.70 19.25
CA LYS A 167 10.99 12.34 17.81
C LYS A 167 12.40 12.25 17.23
N THR A 168 13.27 11.50 17.92
CA THR A 168 14.64 11.26 17.44
C THR A 168 14.89 9.81 17.11
N ALA A 169 15.89 9.60 16.26
CA ALA A 169 16.42 8.28 15.92
C ALA A 169 17.93 8.27 16.01
N GLU A 170 18.51 7.20 16.54
CA GLU A 170 19.95 6.94 16.60
C GLU A 170 20.26 5.59 15.97
N LEU A 171 21.26 5.55 15.09
CA LEU A 171 21.86 4.33 14.58
C LEU A 171 23.16 4.06 15.33
N THR A 172 23.13 3.19 16.32
CA THR A 172 24.21 2.99 17.29
C THR A 172 25.43 2.27 16.71
N LYS A 173 25.30 1.64 15.53
CA LYS A 173 26.29 0.77 14.95
C LYS A 173 26.85 1.36 13.65
N PRO A 174 28.18 1.43 13.48
CA PRO A 174 28.80 1.90 12.22
C PRO A 174 28.39 1.07 11.01
N GLY A 175 28.22 1.74 9.87
CA GLY A 175 27.92 1.11 8.59
C GLY A 175 26.46 0.67 8.39
N VAL A 176 25.59 0.85 9.39
CA VAL A 176 24.15 0.63 9.22
C VAL A 176 23.61 1.57 8.15
N ARG A 177 22.81 1.02 7.25
CA ARG A 177 22.05 1.76 6.26
C ARG A 177 20.58 1.37 6.40
N LEU A 178 19.72 2.37 6.34
CA LEU A 178 18.28 2.15 6.38
C LEU A 178 17.75 1.84 4.97
N ASP A 179 16.78 0.93 4.90
CA ASP A 179 16.00 0.61 3.71
C ASP A 179 14.55 0.40 4.11
N LEU A 180 13.66 1.19 3.52
CA LEU A 180 12.21 1.12 3.78
C LEU A 180 11.43 0.50 2.62
N GLY A 181 12.09 -0.17 1.68
CA GLY A 181 11.47 -0.72 0.47
C GLY A 181 10.34 -1.72 0.70
N GLY A 182 10.31 -2.37 1.87
CA GLY A 182 9.26 -3.32 2.25
C GLY A 182 8.14 -2.73 3.14
N ILE A 183 8.05 -1.39 3.32
CA ILE A 183 7.05 -0.75 4.18
C ILE A 183 6.62 0.64 3.69
N ALA A 184 7.55 1.40 3.08
CA ALA A 184 7.28 2.79 2.71
C ALA A 184 6.26 2.94 1.58
N LYS A 185 6.16 1.95 0.67
CA LYS A 185 5.15 1.96 -0.38
C LYS A 185 3.75 1.86 0.21
N GLY A 186 3.55 0.89 1.10
CA GLY A 186 2.28 0.73 1.80
C GLY A 186 1.89 1.97 2.58
N TYR A 187 2.84 2.58 3.30
CA TYR A 187 2.58 3.84 4.01
C TYR A 187 2.18 4.97 3.06
N ALA A 188 2.85 5.09 1.91
CA ALA A 188 2.53 6.11 0.92
C ALA A 188 1.14 5.92 0.30
N LEU A 189 0.70 4.67 0.08
CA LEU A 189 -0.65 4.36 -0.37
C LEU A 189 -1.71 4.76 0.66
N ASP A 190 -1.49 4.46 1.94
CA ASP A 190 -2.38 4.85 3.03
C ASP A 190 -2.50 6.37 3.15
N GLU A 191 -1.39 7.09 3.06
CA GLU A 191 -1.37 8.56 3.14
C GLU A 191 -2.05 9.21 1.93
N ALA A 192 -1.83 8.68 0.71
CA ALA A 192 -2.53 9.13 -0.48
C ALA A 192 -4.05 8.93 -0.37
N LEU A 193 -4.49 7.77 0.13
CA LEU A 193 -5.90 7.48 0.37
C LEU A 193 -6.52 8.44 1.40
N LYS A 194 -5.78 8.75 2.48
CA LYS A 194 -6.21 9.75 3.48
C LYS A 194 -6.40 11.14 2.87
N VAL A 195 -5.52 11.56 1.96
CA VAL A 195 -5.66 12.84 1.23
C VAL A 195 -6.94 12.83 0.40
N LEU A 196 -7.21 11.77 -0.36
CA LEU A 196 -8.45 11.65 -1.14
C LEU A 196 -9.70 11.73 -0.25
N HIS A 197 -9.69 11.05 0.91
CA HIS A 197 -10.78 11.10 1.89
C HIS A 197 -10.99 12.52 2.45
N LYS A 198 -9.92 13.29 2.73
CA LYS A 198 -10.00 14.69 3.18
C LYS A 198 -10.64 15.60 2.10
N HIS A 199 -10.49 15.25 0.83
CA HIS A 199 -11.17 15.92 -0.28
C HIS A 199 -12.61 15.42 -0.51
N GLY A 200 -13.16 14.58 0.37
CA GLY A 200 -14.51 14.03 0.27
C GLY A 200 -14.65 12.86 -0.70
N LEU A 201 -13.55 12.38 -1.29
CA LEU A 201 -13.55 11.25 -2.22
C LEU A 201 -13.27 9.94 -1.48
N ARG A 202 -14.30 9.37 -0.86
CA ARG A 202 -14.18 8.15 -0.09
C ARG A 202 -14.14 6.88 -0.95
N GLN A 203 -14.87 6.86 -2.07
CA GLN A 203 -14.83 5.78 -3.07
C GLN A 203 -13.57 5.93 -3.90
N ALA A 204 -12.44 5.54 -3.34
CA ALA A 204 -11.10 5.70 -3.90
C ALA A 204 -10.26 4.43 -3.73
N LEU A 205 -9.37 4.21 -4.67
CA LEU A 205 -8.36 3.15 -4.64
C LEU A 205 -7.03 3.74 -5.09
N VAL A 206 -5.98 3.46 -4.34
CA VAL A 206 -4.60 3.82 -4.69
C VAL A 206 -3.78 2.55 -4.83
N SER A 207 -2.98 2.44 -5.88
CA SER A 207 -2.15 1.27 -6.11
C SER A 207 -0.76 1.62 -6.64
N ALA A 208 0.24 0.82 -6.28
CA ALA A 208 1.61 0.90 -6.79
C ALA A 208 2.34 -0.44 -6.61
N GLY A 209 3.01 -0.93 -7.65
CA GLY A 209 3.91 -2.09 -7.58
C GLY A 209 3.28 -3.40 -7.08
N GLY A 210 1.98 -3.58 -7.24
CA GLY A 210 1.25 -4.75 -6.75
C GLY A 210 0.58 -4.55 -5.39
N ASP A 211 0.83 -3.43 -4.70
CA ASP A 211 0.18 -3.08 -3.45
C ASP A 211 -1.00 -2.14 -3.69
N ILE A 212 -2.04 -2.26 -2.88
CA ILE A 212 -3.31 -1.57 -3.03
C ILE A 212 -3.84 -1.11 -1.67
N ALA A 213 -4.25 0.16 -1.59
CA ALA A 213 -5.10 0.69 -0.52
C ALA A 213 -6.48 1.03 -1.08
N ALA A 214 -7.54 0.48 -0.51
CA ALA A 214 -8.92 0.66 -0.94
C ALA A 214 -9.75 1.37 0.13
N GLY A 215 -10.44 2.42 -0.26
CA GLY A 215 -11.47 3.09 0.54
C GLY A 215 -12.84 2.44 0.41
N ASP A 216 -13.90 3.24 0.53
CA ASP A 216 -15.28 2.75 0.45
C ASP A 216 -15.54 2.05 -0.89
N ALA A 217 -16.41 1.06 -0.86
CA ALA A 217 -16.84 0.33 -2.05
C ALA A 217 -17.48 1.27 -3.10
N PRO A 218 -17.23 1.06 -4.39
CA PRO A 218 -18.00 1.74 -5.43
C PRO A 218 -19.48 1.45 -5.30
N SER A 219 -20.35 2.43 -5.66
CA SER A 219 -21.78 2.30 -5.55
C SER A 219 -22.30 1.04 -6.24
N GLY A 220 -23.15 0.27 -5.54
CA GLY A 220 -23.73 -0.98 -6.03
C GLY A 220 -22.75 -2.17 -6.12
N LYS A 221 -21.55 -2.06 -5.53
CA LYS A 221 -20.56 -3.14 -5.49
C LYS A 221 -20.18 -3.47 -4.05
N PRO A 222 -19.85 -4.74 -3.72
CA PRO A 222 -19.42 -5.11 -2.38
C PRO A 222 -18.02 -4.59 -2.03
N GLY A 223 -17.27 -4.14 -3.01
CA GLY A 223 -15.90 -3.64 -2.85
C GLY A 223 -15.23 -3.34 -4.19
N TRP A 224 -13.96 -3.14 -4.16
CA TRP A 224 -13.08 -3.06 -5.31
C TRP A 224 -12.68 -4.48 -5.74
N LYS A 225 -12.86 -4.82 -7.01
CA LYS A 225 -12.47 -6.12 -7.55
C LYS A 225 -10.97 -6.14 -7.79
N ILE A 226 -10.24 -6.94 -7.00
CA ILE A 226 -8.79 -7.04 -7.03
C ILE A 226 -8.40 -8.42 -7.54
N ALA A 227 -7.51 -8.46 -8.53
CA ALA A 227 -6.92 -9.69 -9.03
C ALA A 227 -5.76 -10.12 -8.14
N LEU A 228 -5.75 -11.38 -7.74
CA LEU A 228 -4.63 -12.04 -7.08
C LEU A 228 -3.90 -12.91 -8.10
N LEU A 229 -2.62 -12.62 -8.29
CA LEU A 229 -1.78 -13.39 -9.20
C LEU A 229 -1.49 -14.78 -8.64
N GLY A 230 -1.33 -15.77 -9.51
CA GLY A 230 -0.84 -17.10 -9.18
C GLY A 230 0.66 -17.21 -9.42
N LEU A 231 1.30 -18.21 -8.82
CA LEU A 231 2.69 -18.55 -9.09
C LEU A 231 2.85 -19.37 -10.38
N LYS A 232 1.78 -19.97 -10.88
CA LYS A 232 1.73 -20.64 -12.17
C LYS A 232 1.37 -19.62 -13.25
N GLU A 233 2.10 -19.61 -14.37
CA GLU A 233 1.85 -18.68 -15.49
C GLU A 233 0.45 -18.84 -16.08
N ASP A 234 -0.09 -20.08 -16.12
CA ASP A 234 -1.41 -20.40 -16.65
C ASP A 234 -2.52 -20.40 -15.59
N ALA A 235 -2.24 -19.96 -14.35
CA ALA A 235 -3.26 -19.94 -13.31
C ALA A 235 -4.33 -18.90 -13.65
N ALA A 236 -5.60 -19.34 -13.68
CA ALA A 236 -6.71 -18.42 -13.77
C ALA A 236 -6.62 -17.36 -12.65
N ALA A 237 -6.80 -16.10 -13.00
CA ALA A 237 -6.76 -15.02 -12.01
C ALA A 237 -7.89 -15.22 -11.00
N GLU A 238 -7.54 -15.28 -9.72
CA GLU A 238 -8.49 -15.24 -8.63
C GLU A 238 -8.83 -13.78 -8.31
N PHE A 239 -10.09 -13.50 -8.01
CA PHE A 239 -10.54 -12.15 -7.70
C PHE A 239 -11.17 -12.10 -6.31
N ILE A 240 -10.86 -11.05 -5.58
CA ILE A 240 -11.46 -10.75 -4.28
C ILE A 240 -12.11 -9.36 -4.29
N TRP A 241 -13.06 -9.15 -3.37
CA TRP A 241 -13.61 -7.83 -3.10
C TRP A 241 -12.93 -7.22 -1.90
N VAL A 242 -12.43 -5.98 -2.04
CA VAL A 242 -11.77 -5.24 -0.96
C VAL A 242 -12.46 -3.91 -0.75
N SER A 243 -12.79 -3.58 0.49
CA SER A 243 -13.34 -2.29 0.90
C SER A 243 -12.77 -1.91 2.26
N ASN A 244 -12.32 -0.67 2.42
CA ASN A 244 -11.73 -0.14 3.66
C ASN A 244 -10.62 -1.07 4.19
N GLY A 245 -9.68 -1.41 3.32
CA GLY A 245 -8.60 -2.34 3.61
C GLY A 245 -7.53 -2.30 2.52
N ALA A 246 -6.56 -3.18 2.64
CA ALA A 246 -5.41 -3.21 1.76
C ALA A 246 -5.02 -4.63 1.35
N VAL A 247 -4.36 -4.70 0.20
CA VAL A 247 -3.72 -5.92 -0.32
C VAL A 247 -2.30 -5.58 -0.68
N ALA A 248 -1.36 -6.40 -0.25
CA ALA A 248 0.00 -6.34 -0.76
C ALA A 248 0.41 -7.68 -1.37
N THR A 249 1.25 -7.59 -2.39
CA THR A 249 1.81 -8.75 -3.07
C THR A 249 3.32 -8.66 -3.03
N SER A 250 3.95 -9.55 -2.29
CA SER A 250 5.41 -9.71 -2.26
C SER A 250 5.81 -10.98 -2.98
N GLY A 251 6.73 -10.85 -3.91
CA GLY A 251 7.23 -11.99 -4.68
C GLY A 251 8.28 -11.55 -5.68
N ASP A 252 9.01 -12.50 -6.18
CA ASP A 252 10.15 -12.29 -7.03
C ASP A 252 9.93 -12.78 -8.48
N LEU A 253 8.69 -12.65 -8.96
CA LEU A 253 8.34 -13.04 -10.32
C LEU A 253 9.14 -12.25 -11.39
N PHE A 254 9.49 -10.98 -11.08
CA PHE A 254 10.08 -10.06 -12.07
C PHE A 254 11.47 -9.52 -11.69
N GLN A 255 11.91 -9.67 -10.43
CA GLN A 255 13.18 -9.09 -9.95
C GLN A 255 14.10 -10.17 -9.38
N VAL A 256 14.74 -10.90 -10.27
CA VAL A 256 15.58 -12.05 -9.96
C VAL A 256 16.96 -11.87 -10.56
N LEU A 257 17.97 -12.39 -9.89
CA LEU A 257 19.30 -12.64 -10.41
C LEU A 257 19.49 -14.14 -10.54
N GLU A 258 19.68 -14.63 -11.76
CA GLU A 258 20.04 -16.02 -12.02
C GLU A 258 21.53 -16.11 -12.31
N LEU A 259 22.24 -16.85 -11.48
CA LEU A 259 23.68 -17.10 -11.64
C LEU A 259 23.97 -18.56 -11.27
N ASP A 260 24.80 -19.22 -12.09
CA ASP A 260 25.27 -20.59 -11.88
C ASP A 260 24.11 -21.56 -11.60
N GLY A 261 22.98 -21.40 -12.32
CA GLY A 261 21.77 -22.20 -12.15
C GLY A 261 21.04 -21.97 -10.82
N LYS A 262 21.44 -20.96 -10.05
CA LYS A 262 20.77 -20.57 -8.80
C LYS A 262 20.03 -19.25 -8.96
N ARG A 263 18.84 -19.22 -8.40
CA ARG A 263 17.96 -18.06 -8.36
C ARG A 263 18.19 -17.25 -7.09
N HIS A 264 18.34 -15.94 -7.21
CA HIS A 264 18.50 -15.01 -6.10
C HIS A 264 17.44 -13.90 -6.24
N SER A 265 16.54 -13.84 -5.29
CA SER A 265 15.47 -12.83 -5.21
C SER A 265 16.04 -11.43 -4.97
N HIS A 266 15.21 -10.40 -5.23
CA HIS A 266 15.47 -9.06 -4.71
C HIS A 266 15.23 -8.95 -3.21
N ILE A 267 14.49 -9.91 -2.62
CA ILE A 267 14.22 -9.95 -1.18
C ILE A 267 15.41 -10.59 -0.48
N VAL A 268 15.91 -9.90 0.54
CA VAL A 268 17.09 -10.30 1.31
C VAL A 268 16.67 -10.70 2.72
N ASP A 269 17.21 -11.78 3.25
CA ASP A 269 17.09 -12.11 4.68
C ASP A 269 18.07 -11.25 5.49
N PRO A 270 17.60 -10.30 6.31
CA PRO A 270 18.48 -9.41 7.07
C PRO A 270 19.41 -10.14 8.04
N ARG A 271 19.00 -11.30 8.53
CA ARG A 271 19.73 -12.12 9.52
C ARG A 271 21.01 -12.72 8.94
N THR A 272 20.99 -12.99 7.63
CA THR A 272 22.09 -13.62 6.89
C THR A 272 22.72 -12.69 5.85
N ALA A 273 22.10 -11.56 5.55
CA ALA A 273 22.40 -10.66 4.44
C ALA A 273 22.41 -11.35 3.06
N ARG A 274 21.71 -12.49 2.92
CA ARG A 274 21.61 -13.25 1.68
C ARG A 274 20.25 -13.07 1.03
N ALA A 275 20.24 -13.00 -0.30
CA ALA A 275 18.99 -13.07 -1.06
C ALA A 275 18.31 -14.42 -0.85
N ILE A 276 16.98 -14.44 -0.71
CA ILE A 276 16.24 -15.70 -0.69
C ILE A 276 16.31 -16.36 -2.07
N THR A 277 16.40 -17.68 -2.08
CA THR A 277 16.54 -18.49 -3.30
C THR A 277 15.27 -19.22 -3.67
N GLU A 278 14.39 -19.45 -2.70
CA GLU A 278 13.12 -20.12 -2.95
C GLU A 278 12.12 -19.19 -3.64
N GLN A 279 11.44 -19.72 -4.66
CA GLN A 279 10.39 -18.98 -5.35
C GLN A 279 9.12 -18.94 -4.50
N ARG A 280 8.68 -17.74 -4.14
CA ARG A 280 7.48 -17.52 -3.34
C ARG A 280 6.68 -16.35 -3.88
N LEU A 281 5.37 -16.42 -3.70
CA LEU A 281 4.42 -15.34 -3.93
C LEU A 281 3.53 -15.23 -2.69
N VAL A 282 3.57 -14.08 -2.04
CA VAL A 282 2.88 -13.84 -0.78
C VAL A 282 1.83 -12.74 -1.00
N HIS A 283 0.58 -13.05 -0.71
CA HIS A 283 -0.49 -12.05 -0.63
C HIS A 283 -0.85 -11.82 0.82
N VAL A 284 -0.93 -10.57 1.22
CA VAL A 284 -1.41 -10.17 2.54
C VAL A 284 -2.57 -9.21 2.41
N LEU A 285 -3.63 -9.50 3.17
CA LEU A 285 -4.83 -8.68 3.34
C LEU A 285 -4.78 -8.09 4.75
N ALA A 286 -4.86 -6.77 4.86
CA ALA A 286 -4.72 -6.07 6.14
C ALA A 286 -5.59 -4.81 6.19
N PRO A 287 -5.82 -4.20 7.37
CA PRO A 287 -6.50 -2.93 7.50
C PRO A 287 -5.80 -1.75 6.82
N THR A 288 -4.45 -1.77 6.72
CA THR A 288 -3.65 -0.71 6.11
C THR A 288 -2.65 -1.30 5.12
N ALA A 289 -2.29 -0.51 4.11
CA ALA A 289 -1.31 -0.94 3.10
C ALA A 289 0.10 -1.02 3.68
N MET A 290 0.46 -0.16 4.65
CA MET A 290 1.73 -0.26 5.37
C MET A 290 1.88 -1.62 6.06
N GLN A 291 0.82 -2.08 6.73
CA GLN A 291 0.83 -3.38 7.40
C GLN A 291 0.86 -4.53 6.40
N ALA A 292 0.11 -4.44 5.31
CA ALA A 292 0.09 -5.46 4.27
C ALA A 292 1.47 -5.62 3.59
N ASP A 293 2.11 -4.51 3.17
CA ASP A 293 3.42 -4.48 2.50
C ASP A 293 4.52 -5.06 3.41
N SER A 294 4.59 -4.60 4.66
CA SER A 294 5.62 -5.04 5.61
C SER A 294 5.46 -6.52 6.00
N LEU A 295 4.23 -6.98 6.25
CA LEU A 295 3.96 -8.39 6.54
C LEU A 295 4.24 -9.28 5.33
N ALA A 296 3.88 -8.86 4.11
CA ALA A 296 4.15 -9.64 2.91
C ALA A 296 5.67 -9.83 2.72
N THR A 297 6.47 -8.79 2.97
CA THR A 297 7.94 -8.86 2.96
C THR A 297 8.47 -9.80 4.05
N ALA A 298 8.02 -9.66 5.30
CA ALA A 298 8.43 -10.51 6.41
C ALA A 298 8.10 -12.00 6.15
N ILE A 299 6.89 -12.28 5.67
CA ILE A 299 6.45 -13.65 5.33
C ILE A 299 7.26 -14.21 4.17
N SER A 300 7.63 -13.38 3.19
CA SER A 300 8.50 -13.82 2.08
C SER A 300 9.87 -14.28 2.58
N VAL A 301 10.42 -13.62 3.59
CA VAL A 301 11.70 -14.03 4.21
C VAL A 301 11.54 -15.30 5.05
N LEU A 302 10.54 -15.36 5.93
CA LEU A 302 10.32 -16.49 6.85
C LEU A 302 9.81 -17.76 6.17
N GLY A 303 9.14 -17.61 5.02
CA GLY A 303 8.49 -18.72 4.33
C GLY A 303 7.12 -19.10 4.91
N HIS A 304 6.52 -20.13 4.31
CA HIS A 304 5.14 -20.51 4.60
C HIS A 304 4.89 -21.02 6.03
N LYS A 305 5.88 -21.64 6.68
CA LYS A 305 5.72 -22.19 8.05
C LYS A 305 5.77 -21.08 9.11
N ASP A 306 6.91 -20.40 9.20
CA ASP A 306 7.15 -19.41 10.25
C ASP A 306 6.49 -18.07 9.94
N GLY A 307 6.41 -17.70 8.65
CA GLY A 307 5.76 -16.46 8.22
C GLY A 307 4.27 -16.42 8.51
N MET A 308 3.57 -17.56 8.41
CA MET A 308 2.14 -17.61 8.72
C MET A 308 1.82 -17.36 10.19
N ARG A 309 2.80 -17.52 11.10
CA ARG A 309 2.63 -17.19 12.52
C ARG A 309 2.42 -15.70 12.75
N LEU A 310 2.99 -14.82 11.88
CA LEU A 310 2.82 -13.37 11.99
C LEU A 310 1.38 -12.90 11.79
N VAL A 311 0.55 -13.70 11.12
CA VAL A 311 -0.86 -13.41 10.86
C VAL A 311 -1.81 -14.30 11.64
N SER A 312 -1.28 -15.16 12.53
CA SER A 312 -2.08 -16.02 13.41
C SER A 312 -2.71 -15.21 14.53
N GLY A 313 -4.03 -15.35 14.74
CA GLY A 313 -4.78 -14.65 15.80
C GLY A 313 -5.27 -13.23 15.44
N GLY A 314 -4.85 -12.66 14.33
CA GLY A 314 -5.34 -11.37 13.85
C GLY A 314 -6.67 -11.51 13.09
N LYS A 315 -7.80 -11.07 13.68
CA LYS A 315 -9.14 -11.19 13.05
C LYS A 315 -9.28 -10.48 11.69
N LYS A 316 -8.34 -9.61 11.32
CA LYS A 316 -8.36 -8.81 10.08
C LYS A 316 -7.11 -9.01 9.21
N LEU A 317 -6.28 -10.01 9.52
CA LEU A 317 -5.06 -10.31 8.77
C LEU A 317 -5.24 -11.61 8.00
N GLY A 318 -5.36 -11.50 6.68
CA GLY A 318 -5.37 -12.62 5.76
C GLY A 318 -4.02 -12.77 5.07
N ALA A 319 -3.51 -13.99 4.95
CA ALA A 319 -2.32 -14.24 4.16
C ALA A 319 -2.42 -15.55 3.38
N ARG A 320 -1.83 -15.55 2.18
CA ARG A 320 -1.60 -16.73 1.34
C ARG A 320 -0.16 -16.71 0.86
N VAL A 321 0.49 -17.86 0.96
CA VAL A 321 1.84 -18.10 0.45
C VAL A 321 1.76 -19.21 -0.60
N ALA A 322 2.03 -18.88 -1.85
CA ALA A 322 2.31 -19.86 -2.89
C ALA A 322 3.83 -20.04 -3.01
N TYR A 323 4.31 -21.27 -3.12
CA TYR A 323 5.73 -21.59 -3.20
C TYR A 323 5.98 -22.86 -4.01
N ARG A 324 7.19 -23.02 -4.52
CA ARG A 324 7.63 -24.30 -5.13
C ARG A 324 8.29 -25.16 -4.08
N ASP A 325 7.83 -26.40 -3.98
CA ASP A 325 8.47 -27.42 -3.11
C ASP A 325 9.75 -27.97 -3.76
N ALA A 326 10.42 -28.89 -3.05
CA ALA A 326 11.66 -29.52 -3.53
C ALA A 326 11.47 -30.34 -4.82
N LEU A 327 10.25 -30.73 -5.15
CA LEU A 327 9.89 -31.42 -6.39
C LEU A 327 9.47 -30.45 -7.52
N GLY A 328 9.58 -29.12 -7.29
CA GLY A 328 9.18 -28.08 -8.23
C GLY A 328 7.66 -27.88 -8.33
N GLN A 329 6.86 -28.57 -7.51
CA GLN A 329 5.40 -28.43 -7.50
C GLN A 329 4.99 -27.15 -6.77
N VAL A 330 3.99 -26.46 -7.33
CA VAL A 330 3.41 -25.29 -6.65
C VAL A 330 2.46 -25.76 -5.56
N LYS A 331 2.73 -25.30 -4.35
CA LYS A 331 1.91 -25.49 -3.15
C LYS A 331 1.42 -24.16 -2.64
N GLU A 332 0.27 -24.15 -1.96
CA GLU A 332 -0.30 -22.97 -1.35
C GLU A 332 -0.70 -23.24 0.09
N VAL A 333 -0.44 -22.27 0.96
CA VAL A 333 -0.89 -22.24 2.35
C VAL A 333 -1.52 -20.89 2.62
N SER A 334 -2.67 -20.89 3.29
CA SER A 334 -3.37 -19.66 3.69
C SER A 334 -4.02 -19.82 5.06
N ASN A 335 -4.26 -18.70 5.74
CA ASN A 335 -4.94 -18.71 7.03
C ASN A 335 -6.47 -18.59 6.85
N PRO A 336 -7.28 -18.91 7.90
CA PRO A 336 -8.75 -18.84 7.82
C PRO A 336 -9.28 -17.46 7.42
N THR A 337 -8.64 -16.39 7.86
CA THR A 337 -9.04 -15.02 7.51
C THR A 337 -8.93 -14.76 6.00
N PHE A 338 -7.88 -15.28 5.36
CA PHE A 338 -7.73 -15.18 3.91
C PHE A 338 -8.83 -15.95 3.17
N HIS A 339 -9.20 -17.15 3.66
CA HIS A 339 -10.29 -17.95 3.08
C HIS A 339 -11.65 -17.29 3.25
N ALA A 340 -11.88 -16.63 4.39
CA ALA A 340 -13.14 -15.94 4.67
C ALA A 340 -13.31 -14.62 3.88
N TRP A 341 -12.28 -14.16 3.16
CA TRP A 341 -12.35 -12.91 2.40
C TRP A 341 -13.30 -13.06 1.21
N PRO A 342 -14.20 -12.08 0.94
CA PRO A 342 -15.20 -12.19 -0.11
C PRO A 342 -14.58 -12.41 -1.49
N ARG A 343 -14.97 -13.47 -2.18
CA ARG A 343 -14.51 -13.80 -3.53
C ARG A 343 -15.37 -13.08 -4.58
N ALA A 344 -14.74 -12.64 -5.65
CA ALA A 344 -15.41 -12.06 -6.80
C ALA A 344 -15.46 -13.08 -7.93
N ALA A 345 -16.62 -13.27 -8.54
CA ALA A 345 -16.75 -14.11 -9.71
C ALA A 345 -15.83 -13.62 -10.86
N MET A 346 -15.23 -14.55 -11.58
CA MET A 346 -14.66 -14.23 -12.89
C MET A 346 -15.79 -13.72 -13.77
N ASN A 347 -15.71 -12.49 -14.27
CA ASN A 347 -16.63 -12.09 -15.33
C ASN A 347 -16.28 -12.95 -16.53
N GLY A 348 -17.21 -13.79 -16.92
CA GLY A 348 -17.14 -14.40 -18.23
C GLY A 348 -16.91 -13.30 -19.25
N SER A 349 -15.97 -13.50 -20.15
CA SER A 349 -15.73 -12.67 -21.32
C SER A 349 -17.05 -12.32 -22.01
N ARG A 350 -17.45 -11.05 -21.98
CA ARG A 350 -18.32 -10.43 -22.96
C ARG A 350 -17.58 -9.31 -23.61
#